data_33276ef1975f7e2db0fd62f40ca97e1f
#
_entry.id   33276ef1975f7e2db0fd62f40ca97e1f
#
_cell.length_a   1.000
_cell.length_b   1.000
_cell.length_c   1.000
_cell.angle_alpha   90.00
_cell.angle_beta   90.00
_cell.angle_gamma   90.00
#
_symmetry.space_group_name_H-M   'P 1'
#
loop_
_entity.id
_entity.type
_entity.pdbx_description
1 polymer ?
#
loop_
_entity_poly.entity_id
_entity_poly.type
_entity_poly.pdbx_seq_one_letter_code
_entity_poly.pdbx_strand_id
1 'polypeptide(L)'
;YSLKLLPLGGSCAMLGEDMEDESKGTFNGAPVWGRIATVAAGPVFNFILAFVFAVLIVTLVGYDPAEVTQVESGSTVAEAGLQEGDIIKEYQGYHIDLARDLYLYMYLNNPQEDETIHMTVERDGKDVELAFKPDVQVRYLLGFNRKSTDSLEVASLIPGMGLSETGVEPGDVITSINGTRLESSDDYTAYLAEHPLTSEPVTITYERDGLEYNAEVTPSESRTAVLDFSYNLAYTKTQGFEVLKYGTLEVKYMIRSTLLSLKELLTGGLGVKDLSGPVGVVDAIGSTYEASKSCLLYTSPSPRDI
;
A
#
# COMPACT_ATOMS: atom_id res chain seq x y z
N TYR A 1 -27.10 20.00 -26.11
CA TYR A 1 -26.62 19.07 -25.08
C TYR A 1 -27.17 17.69 -25.38
N SER A 2 -26.31 16.69 -25.50
CA SER A 2 -26.71 15.29 -25.64
C SER A 2 -26.15 14.46 -24.49
N LEU A 3 -27.00 13.70 -23.84
CA LEU A 3 -26.61 12.68 -22.85
C LEU A 3 -26.32 11.39 -23.59
N LYS A 4 -25.07 10.89 -23.46
CA LYS A 4 -24.68 9.58 -24.02
C LYS A 4 -24.91 8.49 -22.96
N LEU A 5 -25.37 7.32 -23.40
CA LEU A 5 -25.68 6.17 -22.54
C LEU A 5 -24.43 5.61 -21.82
N LEU A 6 -23.26 5.80 -22.40
CA LEU A 6 -21.97 5.42 -21.80
C LEU A 6 -21.26 6.67 -21.28
N PRO A 7 -21.09 6.83 -19.95
CA PRO A 7 -20.48 8.01 -19.35
C PRO A 7 -18.94 7.94 -19.40
N LEU A 8 -18.38 7.71 -20.56
CA LEU A 8 -16.92 7.64 -20.78
C LEU A 8 -16.31 9.01 -21.06
N GLY A 9 -16.72 10.04 -20.31
CA GLY A 9 -16.23 11.40 -20.42
C GLY A 9 -17.14 12.31 -21.25
N GLY A 10 -16.90 13.62 -21.14
CA GLY A 10 -17.56 14.66 -21.94
C GLY A 10 -16.64 15.13 -23.05
N SER A 11 -17.16 15.32 -24.25
CA SER A 11 -16.47 16.02 -25.32
C SER A 11 -17.22 17.32 -25.66
N CYS A 12 -16.49 18.40 -25.82
CA CYS A 12 -17.02 19.68 -26.29
C CYS A 12 -16.38 19.94 -27.65
N ALA A 13 -17.18 19.98 -28.71
CA ALA A 13 -16.71 20.42 -30.02
C ALA A 13 -16.86 21.93 -30.11
N MET A 14 -15.79 22.62 -30.43
CA MET A 14 -15.78 24.05 -30.58
C MET A 14 -15.93 24.43 -32.06
N LEU A 15 -16.67 25.50 -32.33
CA LEU A 15 -16.90 25.98 -33.71
C LEU A 15 -15.56 26.34 -34.36
N GLY A 16 -15.26 25.70 -35.52
CA GLY A 16 -14.03 25.94 -36.26
C GLY A 16 -12.77 25.28 -35.69
N GLU A 17 -12.89 24.27 -34.79
CA GLU A 17 -11.77 23.54 -34.23
C GLU A 17 -11.09 22.64 -35.29
N ASP A 18 -11.92 21.95 -36.09
CA ASP A 18 -11.46 21.00 -37.12
C ASP A 18 -11.36 21.64 -38.54
N MET A 19 -11.64 22.93 -38.65
CA MET A 19 -11.61 23.63 -39.91
C MET A 19 -10.59 24.80 -39.87
N GLU A 20 -9.95 25.12 -41.00
CA GLU A 20 -9.12 26.31 -41.15
C GLU A 20 -10.00 27.60 -41.26
N ASP A 21 -10.99 27.75 -40.36
CA ASP A 21 -11.88 28.89 -40.29
C ASP A 21 -11.40 29.84 -39.20
N GLU A 22 -10.79 30.93 -39.62
CA GLU A 22 -10.30 32.03 -38.75
C GLU A 22 -11.34 33.14 -38.57
N SER A 23 -12.59 32.92 -38.94
CA SER A 23 -13.65 33.93 -38.79
C SER A 23 -13.88 34.30 -37.31
N LYS A 24 -14.40 35.51 -37.07
CA LYS A 24 -14.72 35.94 -35.70
C LYS A 24 -15.76 35.03 -35.05
N GLY A 25 -15.41 34.49 -33.89
CA GLY A 25 -16.27 33.61 -33.13
C GLY A 25 -15.91 32.14 -33.25
N THR A 26 -14.95 31.76 -34.09
CA THR A 26 -14.41 30.39 -34.16
C THR A 26 -13.23 30.21 -33.21
N PHE A 27 -12.93 28.98 -32.84
CA PHE A 27 -11.79 28.65 -31.98
C PHE A 27 -10.46 29.12 -32.62
N ASN A 28 -10.28 28.84 -33.93
CA ASN A 28 -9.08 29.22 -34.67
C ASN A 28 -8.96 30.74 -34.93
N GLY A 29 -10.09 31.47 -34.99
CA GLY A 29 -10.12 32.92 -35.06
C GLY A 29 -9.90 33.66 -33.74
N ALA A 30 -9.84 32.89 -32.60
CA ALA A 30 -9.53 33.49 -31.30
C ALA A 30 -8.03 33.76 -31.14
N PRO A 31 -7.62 34.81 -30.37
CA PRO A 31 -6.22 35.05 -30.07
C PRO A 31 -5.60 33.83 -29.33
N VAL A 32 -4.29 33.59 -29.55
CA VAL A 32 -3.56 32.41 -29.02
C VAL A 32 -3.79 32.22 -27.53
N TRP A 33 -3.76 33.31 -26.75
CA TRP A 33 -4.03 33.22 -25.29
C TRP A 33 -5.45 32.79 -24.97
N GLY A 34 -6.43 33.16 -25.77
CA GLY A 34 -7.83 32.71 -25.61
C GLY A 34 -7.93 31.19 -25.87
N ARG A 35 -7.27 30.69 -26.91
CA ARG A 35 -7.21 29.25 -27.22
C ARG A 35 -6.55 28.44 -26.11
N ILE A 36 -5.38 28.92 -25.63
CA ILE A 36 -4.68 28.29 -24.49
C ILE A 36 -5.57 28.27 -23.24
N ALA A 37 -6.20 29.42 -22.92
CA ALA A 37 -7.09 29.50 -21.75
C ALA A 37 -8.29 28.54 -21.86
N THR A 38 -8.88 28.39 -23.04
CA THR A 38 -10.00 27.47 -23.28
C THR A 38 -9.58 26.01 -23.07
N VAL A 39 -8.43 25.60 -23.62
CA VAL A 39 -7.92 24.22 -23.46
C VAL A 39 -7.49 23.96 -22.01
N ALA A 40 -6.84 24.94 -21.38
CA ALA A 40 -6.37 24.82 -20.00
C ALA A 40 -7.51 24.88 -18.96
N ALA A 41 -8.64 25.47 -19.31
CA ALA A 41 -9.76 25.61 -18.38
C ALA A 41 -10.24 24.27 -17.80
N GLY A 42 -10.33 23.22 -18.62
CA GLY A 42 -10.74 21.87 -18.16
C GLY A 42 -9.83 21.35 -17.04
N PRO A 43 -8.54 21.14 -17.28
CA PRO A 43 -7.59 20.73 -16.24
C PRO A 43 -7.58 21.65 -15.02
N VAL A 44 -7.59 22.98 -15.20
CA VAL A 44 -7.59 23.94 -14.09
C VAL A 44 -8.84 23.76 -13.22
N PHE A 45 -10.02 23.64 -13.81
CA PHE A 45 -11.25 23.40 -13.05
C PHE A 45 -11.24 22.06 -12.31
N ASN A 46 -10.63 21.01 -12.89
CA ASN A 46 -10.46 19.74 -12.21
C ASN A 46 -9.59 19.87 -10.94
N PHE A 47 -8.50 20.65 -11.01
CA PHE A 47 -7.66 20.93 -9.83
C PHE A 47 -8.41 21.76 -8.78
N ILE A 48 -9.18 22.78 -9.19
CA ILE A 48 -10.01 23.56 -8.26
C ILE A 48 -11.03 22.62 -7.57
N LEU A 49 -11.70 21.78 -8.34
CA LEU A 49 -12.69 20.85 -7.81
C LEU A 49 -12.06 19.82 -6.87
N ALA A 50 -10.88 19.27 -7.23
CA ALA A 50 -10.12 18.36 -6.39
C ALA A 50 -9.75 19.03 -5.05
N PHE A 51 -9.30 20.29 -5.08
CA PHE A 51 -9.01 21.05 -3.86
C PHE A 51 -10.26 21.27 -2.99
N VAL A 52 -11.39 21.63 -3.59
CA VAL A 52 -12.67 21.79 -2.86
C VAL A 52 -13.08 20.48 -2.18
N PHE A 53 -12.99 19.35 -2.90
CA PHE A 53 -13.29 18.05 -2.31
C PHE A 53 -12.27 17.65 -1.23
N ALA A 54 -10.98 17.93 -1.42
CA ALA A 54 -9.96 17.66 -0.42
C ALA A 54 -10.24 18.44 0.88
N VAL A 55 -10.58 19.74 0.77
CA VAL A 55 -10.98 20.58 1.93
C VAL A 55 -12.23 20.00 2.60
N LEU A 56 -13.21 19.56 1.82
CA LEU A 56 -14.43 18.94 2.35
C LEU A 56 -14.11 17.64 3.10
N ILE A 57 -13.28 16.76 2.52
CA ILE A 57 -12.86 15.51 3.14
C ILE A 57 -12.11 15.79 4.44
N VAL A 58 -11.12 16.68 4.44
CA VAL A 58 -10.37 17.04 5.65
C VAL A 58 -11.29 17.62 6.72
N THR A 59 -12.30 18.38 6.34
CA THR A 59 -13.30 18.91 7.30
C THR A 59 -14.14 17.80 7.92
N LEU A 60 -14.55 16.82 7.12
CA LEU A 60 -15.45 15.74 7.56
C LEU A 60 -14.71 14.59 8.24
N VAL A 61 -13.55 14.23 7.74
CA VAL A 61 -12.78 13.05 8.17
C VAL A 61 -11.58 13.45 9.02
N GLY A 62 -10.82 14.46 8.61
CA GLY A 62 -9.55 14.88 9.21
C GLY A 62 -8.37 14.64 8.26
N TYR A 63 -7.16 14.64 8.80
CA TYR A 63 -5.90 14.32 8.13
C TYR A 63 -5.15 13.24 8.92
N ASP A 64 -4.18 12.59 8.30
CA ASP A 64 -3.37 11.52 8.88
C ASP A 64 -1.94 12.00 9.19
N PRO A 65 -1.66 12.46 10.43
CA PRO A 65 -0.29 12.79 10.83
C PRO A 65 0.57 11.51 10.90
N ALA A 66 1.84 11.61 10.51
CA ALA A 66 2.80 10.52 10.69
C ALA A 66 3.31 10.47 12.15
N GLU A 67 2.38 10.33 13.10
CA GLU A 67 2.65 10.30 14.53
C GLU A 67 3.08 8.89 14.96
N VAL A 68 4.20 8.79 15.65
CA VAL A 68 4.71 7.53 16.21
C VAL A 68 3.81 7.08 17.36
N THR A 69 3.25 5.88 17.24
CA THR A 69 2.31 5.31 18.22
C THR A 69 2.93 4.26 19.14
N GLN A 70 4.00 3.64 18.67
CA GLN A 70 4.72 2.61 19.42
C GLN A 70 6.17 2.54 18.97
N VAL A 71 7.07 2.34 19.91
CA VAL A 71 8.49 2.06 19.67
C VAL A 71 8.86 0.81 20.47
N GLU A 72 9.42 -0.19 19.80
CA GLU A 72 9.79 -1.45 20.45
C GLU A 72 11.02 -1.22 21.37
N SER A 73 10.88 -1.63 22.62
CA SER A 73 11.95 -1.43 23.63
C SER A 73 13.18 -2.26 23.29
N GLY A 74 14.36 -1.62 23.27
CA GLY A 74 15.62 -2.28 22.95
C GLY A 74 15.90 -2.39 21.45
N SER A 75 15.05 -1.84 20.59
CA SER A 75 15.31 -1.70 19.16
C SER A 75 16.35 -0.60 18.88
N THR A 76 17.00 -0.68 17.73
CA THR A 76 17.97 0.31 17.28
C THR A 76 17.36 1.71 17.15
N VAL A 77 16.08 1.80 16.75
CA VAL A 77 15.37 3.08 16.65
C VAL A 77 15.05 3.67 18.03
N ALA A 78 14.76 2.83 19.04
CA ALA A 78 14.58 3.28 20.42
C ALA A 78 15.91 3.81 21.02
N GLU A 79 17.02 3.12 20.74
CA GLU A 79 18.36 3.56 21.14
C GLU A 79 18.78 4.88 20.47
N ALA A 80 18.35 5.10 19.23
CA ALA A 80 18.53 6.37 18.52
C ALA A 80 17.67 7.52 19.10
N GLY A 81 16.72 7.19 19.97
CA GLY A 81 15.94 8.16 20.72
C GLY A 81 14.57 8.51 20.13
N LEU A 82 14.02 7.70 19.20
CA LEU A 82 12.62 7.84 18.76
C LEU A 82 11.68 7.60 19.95
N GLN A 83 10.61 8.38 20.02
CA GLN A 83 9.62 8.32 21.12
C GLN A 83 8.20 8.30 20.58
N GLU A 84 7.29 7.70 21.35
CA GLU A 84 5.86 7.82 21.10
C GLU A 84 5.43 9.29 21.15
N GLY A 85 4.57 9.68 20.20
CA GLY A 85 4.12 11.07 20.03
C GLY A 85 5.01 11.93 19.13
N ASP A 86 6.18 11.45 18.70
CA ASP A 86 6.96 12.12 17.66
C ASP A 86 6.21 12.17 16.34
N ILE A 87 6.29 13.30 15.63
CA ILE A 87 5.70 13.43 14.30
C ILE A 87 6.83 13.37 13.27
N ILE A 88 6.82 12.34 12.41
CA ILE A 88 7.85 12.17 11.39
C ILE A 88 7.66 13.22 10.30
N LYS A 89 8.69 14.05 10.07
CA LYS A 89 8.72 15.13 9.08
C LYS A 89 9.55 14.81 7.86
N GLU A 90 10.59 13.99 8.04
CA GLU A 90 11.49 13.59 6.96
C GLU A 90 11.99 12.17 7.21
N TYR A 91 12.08 11.39 6.16
CA TYR A 91 12.61 10.04 6.16
C TYR A 91 13.51 9.84 4.95
N GLN A 92 14.81 9.56 5.15
CA GLN A 92 15.81 9.39 4.09
C GLN A 92 15.82 10.56 3.08
N GLY A 93 15.75 11.81 3.58
CA GLY A 93 15.72 13.00 2.74
C GLY A 93 14.37 13.26 2.04
N TYR A 94 13.37 12.42 2.28
CA TYR A 94 12.04 12.55 1.72
C TYR A 94 11.10 13.24 2.72
N HIS A 95 10.51 14.36 2.31
CA HIS A 95 9.62 15.12 3.16
C HIS A 95 8.26 14.44 3.34
N ILE A 96 7.84 14.29 4.58
CA ILE A 96 6.61 13.62 5.02
C ILE A 96 5.60 14.68 5.47
N ASP A 97 4.54 14.83 4.71
CA ASP A 97 3.42 15.73 5.05
C ASP A 97 2.26 14.97 5.74
N LEU A 98 2.03 13.72 5.29
CA LEU A 98 0.96 12.83 5.73
C LEU A 98 1.55 11.44 6.03
N ALA A 99 0.91 10.67 6.91
CA ALA A 99 1.36 9.30 7.22
C ALA A 99 1.42 8.40 5.97
N ARG A 100 0.53 8.64 5.01
CA ARG A 100 0.50 7.95 3.71
C ARG A 100 1.71 8.26 2.83
N ASP A 101 2.36 9.44 2.97
CA ASP A 101 3.62 9.75 2.29
C ASP A 101 4.73 8.79 2.76
N LEU A 102 4.83 8.58 4.09
CA LEU A 102 5.79 7.65 4.68
C LEU A 102 5.51 6.22 4.24
N TYR A 103 4.24 5.79 4.32
CA TYR A 103 3.83 4.46 3.86
C TYR A 103 4.22 4.22 2.39
N LEU A 104 3.90 5.17 1.50
CA LEU A 104 4.20 5.06 0.08
C LEU A 104 5.71 5.02 -0.18
N TYR A 105 6.48 5.85 0.54
CA TYR A 105 7.93 5.86 0.41
C TYR A 105 8.54 4.53 0.84
N MET A 106 8.16 4.02 2.01
CA MET A 106 8.67 2.75 2.54
C MET A 106 8.26 1.55 1.68
N TYR A 107 7.05 1.58 1.11
CA TYR A 107 6.58 0.54 0.19
C TYR A 107 7.44 0.46 -1.09
N LEU A 108 7.87 1.61 -1.62
CA LEU A 108 8.70 1.68 -2.83
C LEU A 108 10.20 1.50 -2.56
N ASN A 109 10.64 1.77 -1.33
CA ASN A 109 12.04 1.79 -0.93
C ASN A 109 12.20 1.01 0.39
N ASN A 110 12.16 -0.31 0.30
CA ASN A 110 12.36 -1.16 1.47
C ASN A 110 13.73 -0.91 2.10
N PRO A 111 13.82 -0.72 3.43
CA PRO A 111 15.10 -0.54 4.11
C PRO A 111 16.01 -1.74 3.90
N GLN A 112 17.31 -1.49 3.76
CA GLN A 112 18.31 -2.53 3.63
C GLN A 112 19.02 -2.75 4.96
N GLU A 113 19.48 -3.98 5.25
CA GLU A 113 20.08 -4.35 6.54
C GLU A 113 21.25 -3.46 6.96
N ASP A 114 22.09 -3.05 6.01
CA ASP A 114 23.29 -2.25 6.29
C ASP A 114 23.10 -0.74 6.09
N GLU A 115 21.90 -0.32 5.69
CA GLU A 115 21.59 1.07 5.42
C GLU A 115 21.43 1.87 6.72
N THR A 116 22.05 3.05 6.78
CA THR A 116 21.77 3.98 7.87
C THR A 116 20.54 4.81 7.51
N ILE A 117 19.50 4.68 8.29
CA ILE A 117 18.27 5.45 8.16
C ILE A 117 18.45 6.80 8.83
N HIS A 118 18.21 7.87 8.07
CA HIS A 118 18.14 9.23 8.57
C HIS A 118 16.68 9.67 8.66
N MET A 119 16.26 10.12 9.82
CA MET A 119 14.89 10.55 10.09
C MET A 119 14.90 11.86 10.85
N THR A 120 14.03 12.80 10.48
CA THR A 120 13.74 14.01 11.26
C THR A 120 12.33 13.93 11.81
N VAL A 121 12.18 14.09 13.10
CA VAL A 121 10.89 14.12 13.79
C VAL A 121 10.67 15.46 14.47
N GLU A 122 9.42 15.87 14.59
CA GLU A 122 9.02 17.01 15.42
C GLU A 122 8.60 16.51 16.80
N ARG A 123 9.28 17.00 17.84
CA ARG A 123 9.01 16.75 19.26
C ARG A 123 8.90 18.06 19.99
N ASP A 124 7.77 18.32 20.66
CA ASP A 124 7.51 19.59 21.39
C ASP A 124 7.77 20.85 20.54
N GLY A 125 7.43 20.80 19.25
CA GLY A 125 7.61 21.89 18.29
C GLY A 125 9.07 22.13 17.88
N LYS A 126 9.97 21.17 18.08
CA LYS A 126 11.37 21.21 17.66
C LYS A 126 11.71 20.01 16.79
N ASP A 127 12.52 20.25 15.78
CA ASP A 127 13.05 19.17 14.95
C ASP A 127 14.17 18.44 15.69
N VAL A 128 14.10 17.11 15.69
CA VAL A 128 15.08 16.18 16.22
C VAL A 128 15.54 15.26 15.10
N GLU A 129 16.85 15.27 14.85
CA GLU A 129 17.45 14.38 13.84
C GLU A 129 17.86 13.06 14.50
N LEU A 130 17.48 11.96 13.88
CA LEU A 130 17.79 10.60 14.31
C LEU A 130 18.51 9.87 13.19
N ALA A 131 19.47 9.00 13.58
CA ALA A 131 20.15 8.12 12.66
C ALA A 131 20.31 6.74 13.31
N PHE A 132 19.87 5.69 12.64
CA PHE A 132 19.91 4.31 13.13
C PHE A 132 20.04 3.33 11.97
N LYS A 133 20.39 2.10 12.27
CA LYS A 133 20.30 0.98 11.31
C LYS A 133 19.03 0.18 11.62
N PRO A 134 18.35 -0.38 10.59
CA PRO A 134 17.26 -1.31 10.82
C PRO A 134 17.70 -2.50 11.66
N ASP A 135 16.81 -3.00 12.49
CA ASP A 135 16.97 -4.32 13.10
C ASP A 135 16.79 -5.41 12.02
N VAL A 136 17.40 -6.56 12.23
CA VAL A 136 17.33 -7.65 11.25
C VAL A 136 16.55 -8.81 11.84
N GLN A 137 15.38 -9.06 11.27
CA GLN A 137 14.60 -10.24 11.59
C GLN A 137 15.01 -11.40 10.70
N VAL A 138 15.54 -12.45 11.31
CA VAL A 138 15.87 -13.69 10.63
C VAL A 138 14.72 -14.68 10.79
N ARG A 139 14.24 -15.20 9.68
CA ARG A 139 13.22 -16.26 9.63
C ARG A 139 13.68 -17.35 8.68
N TYR A 140 13.25 -18.57 8.95
CA TYR A 140 13.43 -19.70 8.04
C TYR A 140 12.11 -19.99 7.34
N LEU A 141 12.15 -20.10 6.01
CA LEU A 141 10.95 -20.25 5.17
C LEU A 141 11.10 -21.48 4.27
N LEU A 142 9.98 -22.12 3.99
CA LEU A 142 9.94 -23.23 3.01
C LEU A 142 10.06 -22.71 1.57
N GLY A 143 9.60 -21.49 1.30
CA GLY A 143 9.78 -20.82 -0.01
C GLY A 143 8.67 -21.06 -1.01
N PHE A 144 7.42 -20.89 -0.60
CA PHE A 144 6.26 -20.95 -1.51
C PHE A 144 5.23 -19.88 -1.20
N ASN A 145 4.46 -19.51 -2.22
CA ASN A 145 3.28 -18.66 -2.09
C ASN A 145 2.03 -19.54 -2.13
N ARG A 146 1.09 -19.27 -1.25
CA ARG A 146 -0.20 -19.96 -1.19
C ARG A 146 -1.17 -19.37 -2.20
N LYS A 147 -2.10 -20.18 -2.71
CA LYS A 147 -3.13 -19.76 -3.67
C LYS A 147 -4.15 -18.80 -3.05
N SER A 148 -4.45 -18.98 -1.78
CA SER A 148 -5.29 -18.08 -0.98
C SER A 148 -4.85 -18.11 0.47
N THR A 149 -5.34 -17.17 1.28
CA THR A 149 -5.04 -17.11 2.73
C THR A 149 -5.44 -18.36 3.48
N ASP A 150 -6.50 -19.06 3.03
CA ASP A 150 -7.08 -20.22 3.72
C ASP A 150 -6.60 -21.57 3.14
N SER A 151 -5.77 -21.54 2.08
CA SER A 151 -5.32 -22.73 1.38
C SER A 151 -3.86 -23.06 1.66
N LEU A 152 -3.52 -24.35 1.67
CA LEU A 152 -2.15 -24.85 1.64
C LEU A 152 -1.71 -25.28 0.23
N GLU A 153 -2.52 -24.99 -0.81
CA GLU A 153 -2.17 -25.20 -2.20
C GLU A 153 -1.05 -24.24 -2.62
N VAL A 154 0.00 -24.78 -3.20
CA VAL A 154 1.15 -24.04 -3.71
C VAL A 154 0.73 -23.30 -4.99
N ALA A 155 0.69 -21.97 -4.93
CA ALA A 155 0.46 -21.14 -6.11
C ALA A 155 1.73 -20.95 -6.95
N SER A 156 2.85 -20.75 -6.26
CA SER A 156 4.17 -20.62 -6.87
C SER A 156 5.27 -20.93 -5.87
N LEU A 157 6.40 -21.38 -6.38
CA LEU A 157 7.62 -21.58 -5.60
C LEU A 157 8.52 -20.35 -5.72
N ILE A 158 9.23 -20.03 -4.65
CA ILE A 158 10.22 -18.95 -4.65
C ILE A 158 11.57 -19.53 -5.08
N PRO A 159 12.11 -19.10 -6.24
CA PRO A 159 13.35 -19.66 -6.76
C PRO A 159 14.52 -19.53 -5.77
N GLY A 160 15.30 -20.60 -5.64
CA GLY A 160 16.46 -20.64 -4.72
C GLY A 160 16.11 -20.86 -3.25
N MET A 161 14.83 -21.07 -2.91
CA MET A 161 14.41 -21.49 -1.58
C MET A 161 14.11 -23.00 -1.52
N GLY A 162 14.17 -23.58 -0.32
CA GLY A 162 14.20 -25.02 -0.08
C GLY A 162 13.17 -25.84 -0.87
N LEU A 163 11.87 -25.42 -0.90
CA LEU A 163 10.85 -26.14 -1.67
C LEU A 163 11.10 -26.12 -3.18
N SER A 164 11.72 -25.08 -3.72
CA SER A 164 12.03 -25.01 -5.17
C SER A 164 13.09 -26.00 -5.62
N GLU A 165 13.84 -26.58 -4.69
CA GLU A 165 14.88 -27.58 -4.96
C GLU A 165 14.36 -29.01 -4.81
N THR A 166 13.08 -29.17 -4.51
CA THR A 166 12.40 -30.47 -4.36
C THR A 166 11.52 -30.78 -5.58
N GLY A 167 10.80 -31.90 -5.52
CA GLY A 167 9.83 -32.26 -6.56
C GLY A 167 8.45 -31.61 -6.41
N VAL A 168 8.28 -30.66 -5.48
CA VAL A 168 7.00 -29.92 -5.30
C VAL A 168 6.79 -28.96 -6.47
N GLU A 169 5.54 -28.85 -6.92
CA GLU A 169 5.13 -28.03 -8.06
C GLU A 169 3.91 -27.16 -7.72
N PRO A 170 3.68 -26.07 -8.47
CA PRO A 170 2.42 -25.32 -8.33
C PRO A 170 1.19 -26.22 -8.57
N GLY A 171 0.22 -26.11 -7.67
CA GLY A 171 -0.99 -26.95 -7.63
C GLY A 171 -0.92 -28.05 -6.59
N ASP A 172 0.23 -28.39 -6.05
CA ASP A 172 0.34 -29.34 -4.95
C ASP A 172 -0.27 -28.76 -3.67
N VAL A 173 -0.84 -29.63 -2.85
CA VAL A 173 -1.39 -29.25 -1.54
C VAL A 173 -0.53 -29.82 -0.43
N ILE A 174 0.04 -28.98 0.42
CA ILE A 174 0.83 -29.43 1.58
C ILE A 174 -0.12 -29.98 2.63
N THR A 175 0.06 -31.25 3.02
CA THR A 175 -0.82 -31.99 3.93
C THR A 175 -0.19 -32.31 5.28
N SER A 176 1.16 -32.32 5.39
CA SER A 176 1.84 -32.45 6.67
C SER A 176 3.24 -31.85 6.69
N ILE A 177 3.73 -31.54 7.92
CA ILE A 177 5.12 -31.19 8.21
C ILE A 177 5.61 -32.08 9.33
N ASN A 178 6.72 -32.79 9.14
CA ASN A 178 7.32 -33.73 10.10
C ASN A 178 6.28 -34.73 10.66
N GLY A 179 5.33 -35.17 9.82
CA GLY A 179 4.28 -36.10 10.19
C GLY A 179 3.09 -35.48 10.92
N THR A 180 3.13 -34.18 11.24
CA THR A 180 1.97 -33.47 11.80
C THR A 180 1.05 -33.05 10.64
N ARG A 181 -0.18 -33.56 10.64
CA ARG A 181 -1.19 -33.29 9.62
C ARG A 181 -1.67 -31.84 9.70
N LEU A 182 -1.83 -31.22 8.55
CA LEU A 182 -2.33 -29.85 8.36
C LEU A 182 -3.59 -29.92 7.50
N GLU A 183 -4.70 -29.43 8.00
CA GLU A 183 -5.99 -29.40 7.27
C GLU A 183 -6.32 -27.98 6.77
N SER A 184 -5.69 -26.97 7.39
CA SER A 184 -5.94 -25.57 7.08
C SER A 184 -4.67 -24.72 7.16
N SER A 185 -4.77 -23.50 6.66
CA SER A 185 -3.73 -22.48 6.83
C SER A 185 -3.52 -22.11 8.30
N ASP A 186 -4.56 -22.22 9.14
CA ASP A 186 -4.48 -21.92 10.57
C ASP A 186 -3.64 -23.00 11.28
N ASP A 187 -3.81 -24.29 10.90
CA ASP A 187 -2.99 -25.37 11.43
C ASP A 187 -1.51 -25.18 11.08
N TYR A 188 -1.24 -24.75 9.84
CA TYR A 188 0.12 -24.43 9.41
C TYR A 188 0.72 -23.29 10.26
N THR A 189 -0.05 -22.24 10.50
CA THR A 189 0.40 -21.10 11.30
C THR A 189 0.62 -21.49 12.76
N ALA A 190 -0.30 -22.27 13.35
CA ALA A 190 -0.19 -22.79 14.70
C ALA A 190 1.01 -23.72 14.85
N TYR A 191 1.21 -24.63 13.87
CA TYR A 191 2.37 -25.52 13.86
C TYR A 191 3.69 -24.72 13.86
N LEU A 192 3.83 -23.70 13.02
CA LEU A 192 5.04 -22.89 12.96
C LEU A 192 5.26 -22.01 14.20
N ALA A 193 4.19 -21.64 14.90
CA ALA A 193 4.30 -20.92 16.17
C ALA A 193 4.87 -21.81 17.30
N GLU A 194 4.50 -23.09 17.31
CA GLU A 194 4.99 -24.06 18.28
C GLU A 194 6.34 -24.69 17.88
N HIS A 195 6.56 -24.83 16.56
CA HIS A 195 7.74 -25.48 15.97
C HIS A 195 8.35 -24.55 14.90
N PRO A 196 9.04 -23.48 15.31
CA PRO A 196 9.70 -22.58 14.36
C PRO A 196 10.67 -23.31 13.45
N LEU A 197 10.62 -23.03 12.16
CA LEU A 197 11.60 -23.57 11.21
C LEU A 197 13.00 -23.06 11.55
N THR A 198 13.97 -23.92 11.31
CA THR A 198 15.42 -23.65 11.48
C THR A 198 16.14 -24.05 10.20
N SER A 199 17.46 -24.03 10.21
CA SER A 199 18.27 -24.57 9.11
C SER A 199 18.26 -26.10 8.99
N GLU A 200 17.56 -26.80 9.91
CA GLU A 200 17.47 -28.26 9.86
C GLU A 200 16.42 -28.70 8.82
N PRO A 201 16.68 -29.81 8.10
CA PRO A 201 15.71 -30.36 7.15
C PRO A 201 14.41 -30.76 7.82
N VAL A 202 13.29 -30.51 7.14
CA VAL A 202 11.96 -30.97 7.53
C VAL A 202 11.36 -31.84 6.46
N THR A 203 10.58 -32.83 6.85
CA THR A 203 9.82 -33.68 5.92
C THR A 203 8.47 -33.03 5.64
N ILE A 204 8.18 -32.77 4.38
CA ILE A 204 6.89 -32.27 3.89
C ILE A 204 6.16 -33.39 3.18
N THR A 205 4.89 -33.64 3.53
CA THR A 205 3.99 -34.45 2.72
C THR A 205 3.09 -33.54 1.93
N TYR A 206 2.90 -33.83 0.65
CA TYR A 206 2.02 -33.07 -0.23
C TYR A 206 1.19 -34.03 -1.11
N GLU A 207 0.04 -33.58 -1.54
CA GLU A 207 -0.87 -34.29 -2.43
C GLU A 207 -0.82 -33.69 -3.84
N ARG A 208 -0.68 -34.56 -4.85
CA ARG A 208 -0.79 -34.23 -6.28
C ARG A 208 -1.68 -35.29 -6.94
N ASP A 209 -2.73 -34.88 -7.62
CA ASP A 209 -3.68 -35.76 -8.34
C ASP A 209 -4.23 -36.89 -7.45
N GLY A 210 -4.47 -36.64 -6.16
CA GLY A 210 -4.99 -37.59 -5.19
C GLY A 210 -3.96 -38.61 -4.69
N LEU A 211 -2.67 -38.41 -4.98
CA LEU A 211 -1.58 -39.25 -4.48
C LEU A 211 -0.68 -38.45 -3.51
N GLU A 212 -0.27 -39.08 -2.42
CA GLU A 212 0.64 -38.49 -1.44
C GLU A 212 2.11 -38.72 -1.83
N TYR A 213 2.89 -37.67 -1.69
CA TYR A 213 4.34 -37.65 -1.90
C TYR A 213 5.03 -37.06 -0.68
N ASN A 214 6.28 -37.43 -0.50
CA ASN A 214 7.14 -36.85 0.56
C ASN A 214 8.34 -36.16 -0.08
N ALA A 215 8.74 -35.04 0.51
CA ALA A 215 9.96 -34.32 0.16
C ALA A 215 10.69 -33.92 1.43
N GLU A 216 12.00 -34.06 1.42
CA GLU A 216 12.87 -33.48 2.44
C GLU A 216 13.25 -32.05 1.98
N VAL A 217 12.98 -31.08 2.82
CA VAL A 217 13.14 -29.65 2.51
C VAL A 217 14.03 -29.02 3.56
N THR A 218 15.10 -28.40 3.17
CA THR A 218 15.89 -27.54 4.06
C THR A 218 15.33 -26.13 3.97
N PRO A 219 14.74 -25.58 5.06
CA PRO A 219 14.22 -24.22 5.04
C PRO A 219 15.33 -23.20 4.75
N SER A 220 15.04 -22.20 3.95
CA SER A 220 15.98 -21.16 3.59
C SER A 220 15.91 -19.99 4.56
N GLU A 221 17.06 -19.46 4.95
CA GLU A 221 17.15 -18.25 5.75
C GLU A 221 16.62 -17.05 4.95
N SER A 222 15.68 -16.32 5.54
CA SER A 222 15.15 -15.07 5.03
C SER A 222 15.46 -13.97 6.04
N ARG A 223 16.22 -12.99 5.64
CA ARG A 223 16.58 -11.82 6.44
C ARG A 223 15.74 -10.65 5.97
N THR A 224 15.16 -9.94 6.91
CA THR A 224 14.32 -8.76 6.60
C THR A 224 14.70 -7.64 7.55
N ALA A 225 15.04 -6.50 6.98
CA ALA A 225 15.24 -5.27 7.74
C ALA A 225 13.89 -4.80 8.29
N VAL A 226 13.82 -4.55 9.58
CA VAL A 226 12.62 -4.05 10.28
C VAL A 226 12.95 -2.76 11.03
N LEU A 227 11.98 -1.89 11.17
CA LEU A 227 12.19 -0.57 11.76
C LEU A 227 11.70 -0.48 13.22
N ASP A 228 10.99 -1.49 13.71
CA ASP A 228 10.52 -1.70 15.08
C ASP A 228 9.83 -0.47 15.72
N PHE A 229 9.12 0.29 14.89
CA PHE A 229 8.18 1.32 15.33
C PHE A 229 6.88 1.26 14.52
N SER A 230 5.82 1.72 15.13
CA SER A 230 4.52 1.90 14.49
C SER A 230 4.14 3.37 14.47
N TYR A 231 3.40 3.79 13.46
CA TYR A 231 2.90 5.14 13.35
C TYR A 231 1.41 5.14 12.97
N ASN A 232 0.74 6.23 13.32
CA ASN A 232 -0.70 6.35 13.13
C ASN A 232 -1.05 6.56 11.66
N LEU A 233 -1.97 5.74 11.14
CA LEU A 233 -2.62 5.94 9.84
C LEU A 233 -4.06 6.43 9.99
N ALA A 234 -4.54 6.62 11.25
CA ALA A 234 -5.88 7.10 11.50
C ALA A 234 -5.98 8.62 11.28
N TYR A 235 -7.18 9.06 10.99
CA TYR A 235 -7.44 10.47 10.75
C TYR A 235 -7.63 11.25 12.05
N THR A 236 -6.91 12.36 12.16
CA THR A 236 -7.03 13.33 13.25
C THR A 236 -7.85 14.53 12.78
N LYS A 237 -8.85 14.93 13.58
CA LYS A 237 -9.68 16.09 13.25
C LYS A 237 -8.91 17.38 13.31
N THR A 238 -9.16 18.26 12.36
CA THR A 238 -8.63 19.63 12.35
C THR A 238 -9.72 20.64 12.05
N GLN A 239 -9.49 21.89 12.36
CA GLN A 239 -10.45 22.98 12.22
C GLN A 239 -9.77 24.30 11.78
N GLY A 240 -10.60 25.23 11.31
CA GLY A 240 -10.15 26.57 10.94
C GLY A 240 -9.25 26.56 9.70
N PHE A 241 -8.19 27.36 9.71
CA PHE A 241 -7.28 27.50 8.56
C PHE A 241 -6.42 26.26 8.29
N GLU A 242 -6.24 25.39 9.26
CA GLU A 242 -5.51 24.13 9.07
C GLU A 242 -6.18 23.22 8.06
N VAL A 243 -7.53 23.27 7.96
CA VAL A 243 -8.27 22.52 6.94
C VAL A 243 -7.83 22.87 5.53
N LEU A 244 -7.52 24.15 5.25
CA LEU A 244 -7.01 24.58 3.94
C LEU A 244 -5.58 24.08 3.72
N LYS A 245 -4.74 24.13 4.76
CA LYS A 245 -3.37 23.58 4.71
C LYS A 245 -3.42 22.10 4.36
N TYR A 246 -4.14 21.30 5.12
CA TYR A 246 -4.21 19.84 4.89
C TYR A 246 -4.97 19.48 3.62
N GLY A 247 -5.98 20.26 3.21
CA GLY A 247 -6.61 20.11 1.90
C GLY A 247 -5.62 20.33 0.74
N THR A 248 -4.68 21.26 0.88
CA THR A 248 -3.60 21.44 -0.10
C THR A 248 -2.64 20.25 -0.10
N LEU A 249 -2.28 19.72 1.08
CA LEU A 249 -1.40 18.56 1.23
C LEU A 249 -2.05 17.30 0.66
N GLU A 250 -3.36 17.13 0.81
CA GLU A 250 -4.12 16.05 0.15
C GLU A 250 -3.99 16.09 -1.38
N VAL A 251 -4.19 17.26 -1.98
CA VAL A 251 -4.01 17.41 -3.45
C VAL A 251 -2.57 17.14 -3.86
N LYS A 252 -1.59 17.64 -3.08
CA LYS A 252 -0.16 17.38 -3.31
C LYS A 252 0.14 15.88 -3.26
N TYR A 253 -0.39 15.17 -2.24
CA TYR A 253 -0.26 13.72 -2.12
C TYR A 253 -0.85 12.99 -3.32
N MET A 254 -2.07 13.33 -3.75
CA MET A 254 -2.72 12.72 -4.92
C MET A 254 -1.91 12.90 -6.20
N ILE A 255 -1.37 14.10 -6.43
CA ILE A 255 -0.50 14.36 -7.59
C ILE A 255 0.77 13.50 -7.50
N ARG A 256 1.44 13.51 -6.36
CA ARG A 256 2.68 12.78 -6.11
C ARG A 256 2.49 11.27 -6.28
N SER A 257 1.47 10.70 -5.64
CA SER A 257 1.18 9.25 -5.73
C SER A 257 0.84 8.83 -7.16
N THR A 258 0.08 9.66 -7.89
CA THR A 258 -0.22 9.41 -9.32
C THR A 258 1.04 9.42 -10.18
N LEU A 259 1.93 10.40 -9.98
CA LEU A 259 3.20 10.48 -10.73
C LEU A 259 4.13 9.33 -10.39
N LEU A 260 4.20 8.91 -9.12
CA LEU A 260 4.98 7.74 -8.70
C LEU A 260 4.42 6.45 -9.30
N SER A 261 3.10 6.25 -9.24
CA SER A 261 2.46 5.08 -9.85
C SER A 261 2.69 5.01 -11.36
N LEU A 262 2.66 6.17 -12.05
CA LEU A 262 2.97 6.25 -13.47
C LEU A 262 4.45 5.93 -13.75
N LYS A 263 5.35 6.41 -12.91
CA LYS A 263 6.78 6.07 -12.99
C LYS A 263 6.99 4.56 -12.85
N GLU A 264 6.41 3.94 -11.81
CA GLU A 264 6.52 2.49 -11.56
C GLU A 264 5.95 1.66 -12.73
N LEU A 265 4.84 2.12 -13.33
CA LEU A 265 4.28 1.51 -14.53
C LEU A 265 5.25 1.59 -15.73
N LEU A 266 5.91 2.74 -15.93
CA LEU A 266 6.84 2.96 -17.03
C LEU A 266 8.18 2.24 -16.84
N THR A 267 8.63 2.06 -15.59
CA THR A 267 9.89 1.38 -15.24
C THR A 267 9.72 -0.13 -15.07
N GLY A 268 8.48 -0.65 -15.15
CA GLY A 268 8.17 -2.07 -15.03
C GLY A 268 8.06 -2.58 -13.59
N GLY A 269 8.07 -1.69 -12.59
CA GLY A 269 7.81 -2.04 -11.19
C GLY A 269 6.36 -2.48 -10.95
N LEU A 270 5.41 -1.97 -11.76
CA LEU A 270 4.02 -2.41 -11.80
C LEU A 270 3.69 -3.00 -13.16
N GLY A 271 3.00 -4.14 -13.17
CA GLY A 271 2.49 -4.74 -14.39
C GLY A 271 1.19 -4.08 -14.85
N VAL A 272 0.91 -4.10 -16.15
CA VAL A 272 -0.39 -3.63 -16.69
C VAL A 272 -1.58 -4.40 -16.06
N LYS A 273 -1.34 -5.61 -15.57
CA LYS A 273 -2.33 -6.44 -14.87
C LYS A 273 -2.70 -5.90 -13.48
N ASP A 274 -1.82 -5.08 -12.89
CA ASP A 274 -2.03 -4.46 -11.57
C ASP A 274 -2.87 -3.18 -11.68
N LEU A 275 -3.13 -2.72 -12.90
CA LEU A 275 -4.01 -1.60 -13.19
C LEU A 275 -5.48 -2.03 -13.11
N SER A 276 -6.16 -1.61 -12.07
CA SER A 276 -7.59 -1.76 -11.97
C SER A 276 -8.32 -0.75 -12.87
N GLY A 277 -9.06 -1.25 -13.86
CA GLY A 277 -10.00 -0.42 -14.61
C GLY A 277 -11.20 0.01 -13.72
N PRO A 278 -12.14 0.83 -14.26
CA PRO A 278 -13.32 1.27 -13.52
C PRO A 278 -14.11 0.14 -12.86
N VAL A 279 -14.18 -1.03 -13.49
CA VAL A 279 -14.84 -2.23 -12.95
C VAL A 279 -14.06 -2.78 -11.76
N GLY A 280 -12.74 -2.90 -11.86
CA GLY A 280 -11.91 -3.37 -10.76
C GLY A 280 -11.90 -2.43 -9.54
N VAL A 281 -12.04 -1.11 -9.78
CA VAL A 281 -12.23 -0.14 -8.69
C VAL A 281 -13.57 -0.37 -7.97
N VAL A 282 -14.66 -0.62 -8.72
CA VAL A 282 -15.98 -0.93 -8.15
C VAL A 282 -15.93 -2.23 -7.35
N ASP A 283 -15.27 -3.26 -7.86
CA ASP A 283 -15.07 -4.54 -7.16
C ASP A 283 -14.26 -4.37 -5.88
N ALA A 284 -13.17 -3.59 -5.93
CA ALA A 284 -12.35 -3.28 -4.75
C ALA A 284 -13.14 -2.53 -3.68
N ILE A 285 -13.95 -1.54 -4.07
CA ILE A 285 -14.85 -0.82 -3.15
C ILE A 285 -15.90 -1.78 -2.58
N GLY A 286 -16.49 -2.63 -3.41
CA GLY A 286 -17.48 -3.63 -2.98
C GLY A 286 -16.92 -4.61 -1.97
N SER A 287 -15.75 -5.18 -2.23
CA SER A 287 -15.08 -6.13 -1.33
C SER A 287 -14.67 -5.48 -0.01
N THR A 288 -14.14 -4.25 -0.04
CA THR A 288 -13.80 -3.49 1.17
C THR A 288 -15.06 -3.18 2.00
N TYR A 289 -16.17 -2.83 1.35
CA TYR A 289 -17.44 -2.58 2.02
C TYR A 289 -18.00 -3.84 2.69
N GLU A 290 -17.97 -4.99 2.01
CA GLU A 290 -18.41 -6.26 2.61
C GLU A 290 -17.49 -6.70 3.76
N ALA A 291 -16.17 -6.53 3.64
CA ALA A 291 -15.23 -6.78 4.74
C ALA A 291 -15.51 -5.86 5.94
N SER A 292 -15.84 -4.59 5.71
CA SER A 292 -16.17 -3.63 6.79
C SER A 292 -17.46 -3.99 7.53
N LYS A 293 -18.45 -4.56 6.84
CA LYS A 293 -19.68 -5.07 7.48
C LYS A 293 -19.41 -6.21 8.46
N SER A 294 -18.55 -7.16 8.09
CA SER A 294 -18.18 -8.25 8.96
C SER A 294 -17.42 -7.76 10.20
N CYS A 295 -16.56 -6.76 10.04
CA CYS A 295 -15.83 -6.13 11.14
C CYS A 295 -16.77 -5.37 12.11
N LEU A 296 -17.79 -4.67 11.60
CA LEU A 296 -18.80 -3.96 12.41
C LEU A 296 -19.69 -4.93 13.20
N LEU A 297 -19.94 -6.14 12.70
CA LEU A 297 -20.70 -7.17 13.41
C LEU A 297 -19.92 -7.75 14.62
N TYR A 298 -18.59 -7.75 14.56
CA TYR A 298 -17.73 -8.19 15.69
C TYR A 298 -17.50 -7.10 16.74
N THR A 299 -17.66 -5.82 16.42
CA THR A 299 -17.48 -4.70 17.35
C THR A 299 -18.78 -4.21 18.02
N SER A 300 -19.92 -4.80 17.67
CA SER A 300 -21.19 -4.52 18.37
C SER A 300 -21.16 -5.19 19.75
N PRO A 301 -21.27 -4.43 20.87
CA PRO A 301 -21.32 -5.04 22.20
C PRO A 301 -22.51 -5.98 22.27
N SER A 302 -22.25 -7.19 22.79
CA SER A 302 -23.28 -8.18 23.03
C SER A 302 -24.32 -7.58 23.98
N PRO A 303 -25.64 -7.82 23.76
CA PRO A 303 -26.68 -7.43 24.71
C PRO A 303 -26.52 -8.01 26.13
N ARG A 304 -25.47 -8.80 26.36
CA ARG A 304 -25.15 -9.37 27.69
C ARG A 304 -24.10 -8.55 28.47
N ASP A 305 -23.57 -7.47 27.87
CA ASP A 305 -22.55 -6.60 28.49
C ASP A 305 -23.15 -5.29 29.02
N ILE A 306 -24.49 -5.23 29.19
CA ILE A 306 -25.24 -4.13 29.85
C ILE A 306 -25.81 -4.65 31.17
#